data_c0c224a4f406ac270c55a3917e5f7e2f
#
_entry.id   c0c224a4f406ac270c55a3917e5f7e2f
#
_cell.length_a   1.000
_cell.length_b   1.000
_cell.length_c   1.000
_cell.angle_alpha   90.00
_cell.angle_beta   90.00
_cell.angle_gamma   90.00
#
_symmetry.space_group_name_H-M   'P 1'
#
loop_
_entity.id
_entity.type
_entity.pdbx_description
1 polymer ?
#
loop_
_entity_poly.entity_id
_entity_poly.type
_entity_poly.pdbx_seq_one_letter_code
_entity_poly.pdbx_strand_id
1 'polypeptide(L)'
;KITSYIETPDFRLVLNLEGVCRFVLNERNLTSKGYYQGNIETDNFLDDLNEIEPMLDRNTLIQKYTNFFKIKKLAIDQEILGETSNLQLLSTLAMLAPFNKIDKQAILESPNVKDRINTINSILDLNTFQVVSNKSEQLN
;
A
#
# COMPACT_ATOMS: atom_id res chain seq x y z
N LYS A 1 9.80 3.71 -12.98
CA LYS A 1 10.28 3.50 -14.37
C LYS A 1 9.09 3.44 -15.31
N ILE A 2 9.16 4.16 -16.46
CA ILE A 2 8.18 4.04 -17.54
C ILE A 2 8.55 2.80 -18.35
N THR A 3 7.64 1.83 -18.48
CA THR A 3 7.86 0.58 -19.22
C THR A 3 7.29 0.63 -20.63
N SER A 4 6.20 1.35 -20.83
CA SER A 4 5.63 1.61 -22.16
C SER A 4 4.78 2.87 -22.14
N TYR A 5 4.49 3.41 -23.32
CA TYR A 5 3.51 4.48 -23.49
C TYR A 5 2.75 4.29 -24.80
N ILE A 6 1.54 4.82 -24.82
CA ILE A 6 0.68 4.86 -26.01
C ILE A 6 0.14 6.30 -26.11
N GLU A 7 0.27 6.89 -27.29
CA GLU A 7 -0.39 8.16 -27.60
C GLU A 7 -1.80 7.88 -28.12
N THR A 8 -2.79 8.52 -27.49
CA THR A 8 -4.19 8.41 -27.91
C THR A 8 -4.49 9.40 -29.05
N PRO A 9 -5.58 9.18 -29.84
CA PRO A 9 -5.93 10.08 -30.94
C PRO A 9 -6.19 11.54 -30.53
N ASP A 10 -6.45 11.79 -29.25
CA ASP A 10 -6.63 13.10 -28.66
C ASP A 10 -5.34 13.66 -28.03
N PHE A 11 -4.17 13.13 -28.43
CA PHE A 11 -2.84 13.57 -28.02
C PHE A 11 -2.55 13.43 -26.54
N ARG A 12 -3.26 12.54 -25.80
CA ARG A 12 -2.90 12.18 -24.44
C ARG A 12 -1.96 10.98 -24.44
N LEU A 13 -1.13 10.90 -23.40
CA LEU A 13 -0.24 9.76 -23.18
C LEU A 13 -0.82 8.84 -22.10
N VAL A 14 -0.99 7.58 -22.43
CA VAL A 14 -1.25 6.51 -21.47
C VAL A 14 0.09 5.85 -21.15
N LEU A 15 0.49 5.89 -19.88
CA LEU A 15 1.79 5.40 -19.42
C LEU A 15 1.60 4.14 -18.58
N ASN A 16 2.42 3.13 -18.82
CA ASN A 16 2.62 2.02 -17.89
C ASN A 16 3.83 2.32 -17.02
N LEU A 17 3.63 2.27 -15.71
CA LEU A 17 4.64 2.55 -14.71
C LEU A 17 4.94 1.28 -13.91
N GLU A 18 6.22 1.02 -13.71
CA GLU A 18 6.72 -0.03 -12.83
C GLU A 18 7.46 0.62 -11.66
N GLY A 19 7.10 0.23 -10.44
CA GLY A 19 7.84 0.62 -9.24
C GLY A 19 9.26 0.02 -9.29
N VAL A 20 10.24 0.75 -8.78
CA VAL A 20 11.63 0.28 -8.69
C VAL A 20 12.00 0.06 -7.23
N CYS A 21 11.97 1.11 -6.44
CA CYS A 21 12.17 1.07 -5.00
C CYS A 21 11.50 2.30 -4.37
N ARG A 22 11.32 2.26 -3.07
CA ARG A 22 10.88 3.42 -2.28
C ARG A 22 12.01 4.44 -2.16
N PHE A 23 11.67 5.67 -1.86
CA PHE A 23 12.63 6.74 -1.67
C PHE A 23 12.09 7.80 -0.72
N VAL A 24 12.97 8.55 -0.10
CA VAL A 24 12.65 9.79 0.61
C VAL A 24 12.84 10.95 -0.37
N LEU A 25 11.83 11.82 -0.47
CA LEU A 25 11.92 13.05 -1.25
C LEU A 25 12.42 14.18 -0.35
N ASN A 26 13.67 14.59 -0.51
CA ASN A 26 14.28 15.63 0.31
C ASN A 26 13.90 17.04 -0.18
N GLU A 27 13.97 17.27 -1.48
CA GLU A 27 13.68 18.57 -2.09
C GLU A 27 12.90 18.40 -3.38
N ARG A 28 12.07 19.39 -3.67
CA ARG A 28 11.31 19.46 -4.93
C ARG A 28 11.45 20.85 -5.52
N ASN A 29 12.01 20.94 -6.71
CA ASN A 29 12.24 22.18 -7.42
C ASN A 29 11.47 22.22 -8.75
N LEU A 30 10.84 23.35 -9.06
CA LEU A 30 10.22 23.58 -10.35
C LEU A 30 11.30 24.00 -11.35
N THR A 31 11.42 23.28 -12.46
CA THR A 31 12.36 23.61 -13.52
C THR A 31 11.83 24.74 -14.40
N SER A 32 12.73 25.40 -15.14
CA SER A 32 12.35 26.41 -16.15
C SER A 32 11.45 25.86 -17.27
N LYS A 33 11.41 24.55 -17.44
CA LYS A 33 10.54 23.85 -18.42
C LYS A 33 9.16 23.50 -17.88
N GLY A 34 8.82 23.88 -16.63
CA GLY A 34 7.50 23.69 -16.05
C GLY A 34 7.23 22.30 -15.44
N TYR A 35 8.22 21.46 -15.25
CA TYR A 35 8.10 20.20 -14.51
C TYR A 35 8.90 20.24 -13.20
N TYR A 36 8.53 19.37 -12.26
CA TYR A 36 9.22 19.24 -11.01
C TYR A 36 10.35 18.22 -11.10
N GLN A 37 11.49 18.57 -10.49
CA GLN A 37 12.57 17.64 -10.17
C GLN A 37 12.66 17.47 -8.66
N GLY A 38 13.02 16.28 -8.19
CA GLY A 38 13.23 15.98 -6.79
C GLY A 38 14.62 15.39 -6.53
N ASN A 39 15.23 15.79 -5.43
CA ASN A 39 16.38 15.09 -4.86
C ASN A 39 15.83 13.96 -3.99
N ILE A 40 16.19 12.73 -4.32
CA ILE A 40 15.71 11.54 -3.64
C ILE A 40 16.87 10.82 -2.94
N GLU A 41 16.53 10.16 -1.82
CA GLU A 41 17.40 9.27 -1.07
C GLU A 41 16.79 7.87 -1.03
N THR A 42 17.56 6.86 -1.39
CA THR A 42 17.11 5.47 -1.52
C THR A 42 17.78 4.52 -0.53
N ASP A 43 18.78 4.98 0.22
CA ASP A 43 19.67 4.12 1.02
C ASP A 43 18.92 3.25 2.03
N ASN A 44 17.84 3.77 2.59
CA ASN A 44 17.00 3.04 3.54
C ASN A 44 16.09 1.99 2.90
N PHE A 45 16.01 1.93 1.56
CA PHE A 45 15.07 1.09 0.82
C PHE A 45 15.73 0.24 -0.27
N LEU A 46 17.06 0.07 -0.21
CA LEU A 46 17.79 -0.74 -1.19
C LEU A 46 17.36 -2.21 -1.19
N ASP A 47 16.85 -2.70 -0.08
CA ASP A 47 16.30 -4.05 0.04
C ASP A 47 15.07 -4.26 -0.87
N ASP A 48 14.36 -3.19 -1.25
CA ASP A 48 13.23 -3.29 -2.20
C ASP A 48 13.67 -3.84 -3.58
N LEU A 49 14.94 -3.69 -3.94
CA LEU A 49 15.48 -4.19 -5.21
C LEU A 49 15.62 -5.72 -5.22
N ASN A 50 15.67 -6.33 -4.05
CA ASN A 50 15.90 -7.76 -3.86
C ASN A 50 14.96 -8.33 -2.79
N GLU A 51 13.70 -7.85 -2.73
CA GLU A 51 12.73 -8.34 -1.76
C GLU A 51 12.58 -9.87 -1.86
N ILE A 52 12.82 -10.55 -0.75
CA ILE A 52 12.60 -11.98 -0.62
C ILE A 52 11.14 -12.21 -0.27
N GLU A 53 10.55 -13.23 -0.89
CA GLU A 53 9.17 -13.64 -0.60
C GLU A 53 9.01 -13.92 0.91
N PRO A 54 8.16 -13.17 1.64
CA PRO A 54 8.05 -13.34 3.08
C PRO A 54 7.25 -14.57 3.44
N MET A 55 7.59 -15.17 4.58
CA MET A 55 6.68 -16.10 5.25
C MET A 55 5.48 -15.33 5.79
N LEU A 56 4.30 -15.65 5.31
CA LEU A 56 3.07 -14.96 5.62
C LEU A 56 1.94 -15.95 5.90
N ASP A 57 1.26 -15.82 7.02
CA ASP A 57 -0.03 -16.48 7.23
C ASP A 57 -1.11 -15.75 6.42
N ARG A 58 -1.24 -16.17 5.15
CA ARG A 58 -2.20 -15.59 4.19
C ARG A 58 -3.64 -15.67 4.71
N ASN A 59 -4.01 -16.78 5.31
CA ASN A 59 -5.38 -17.02 5.75
C ASN A 59 -5.76 -16.02 6.85
N THR A 60 -4.92 -15.88 7.86
CA THR A 60 -5.14 -14.90 8.93
C THR A 60 -5.16 -13.46 8.40
N LEU A 61 -4.25 -13.10 7.50
CA LEU A 61 -4.21 -11.77 6.91
C LEU A 61 -5.48 -11.47 6.10
N ILE A 62 -5.88 -12.37 5.21
CA ILE A 62 -7.09 -12.23 4.38
C ILE A 62 -8.34 -12.14 5.26
N GLN A 63 -8.41 -12.92 6.35
CA GLN A 63 -9.52 -12.85 7.30
C GLN A 63 -9.61 -11.49 7.98
N LYS A 64 -8.49 -10.94 8.44
CA LYS A 64 -8.42 -9.58 9.03
C LYS A 64 -8.88 -8.52 8.04
N TYR A 65 -8.40 -8.56 6.80
CA TYR A 65 -8.83 -7.64 5.76
C TYR A 65 -10.32 -7.78 5.45
N THR A 66 -10.82 -8.99 5.31
CA THR A 66 -12.25 -9.26 5.06
C THR A 66 -13.12 -8.65 6.17
N ASN A 67 -12.71 -8.81 7.42
CA ASN A 67 -13.40 -8.22 8.56
C ASN A 67 -13.36 -6.68 8.52
N PHE A 68 -12.19 -6.11 8.20
CA PHE A 68 -12.03 -4.67 8.06
C PHE A 68 -12.92 -4.09 6.95
N PHE A 69 -12.97 -4.72 5.77
CA PHE A 69 -13.85 -4.30 4.68
C PHE A 69 -15.33 -4.39 5.06
N LYS A 70 -15.76 -5.46 5.76
CA LYS A 70 -17.13 -5.59 6.29
C LYS A 70 -17.47 -4.42 7.25
N ILE A 71 -16.55 -4.07 8.13
CA ILE A 71 -16.70 -2.94 9.05
C ILE A 71 -16.90 -1.63 8.27
N LYS A 72 -16.15 -1.42 7.21
CA LYS A 72 -16.25 -0.25 6.32
C LYS A 72 -17.44 -0.33 5.34
N LYS A 73 -18.24 -1.41 5.38
CA LYS A 73 -19.36 -1.70 4.46
C LYS A 73 -18.94 -1.73 2.98
N LEU A 74 -17.76 -2.24 2.72
CA LEU A 74 -17.19 -2.40 1.38
C LEU A 74 -17.14 -3.88 1.02
N ALA A 75 -17.34 -4.20 -0.26
CA ALA A 75 -17.08 -5.51 -0.81
C ALA A 75 -15.59 -5.62 -1.16
N ILE A 76 -15.03 -6.82 -0.97
CA ILE A 76 -13.71 -7.18 -1.47
C ILE A 76 -13.89 -8.27 -2.53
N ASP A 77 -13.23 -8.07 -3.66
CA ASP A 77 -13.17 -9.08 -4.70
C ASP A 77 -12.18 -10.18 -4.27
N GLN A 78 -12.69 -11.39 -4.09
CA GLN A 78 -11.86 -12.51 -3.65
C GLN A 78 -10.93 -13.03 -4.76
N GLU A 79 -11.21 -12.76 -6.03
CA GLU A 79 -10.33 -13.14 -7.13
C GLU A 79 -8.99 -12.39 -7.04
N ILE A 80 -9.00 -11.14 -6.54
CA ILE A 80 -7.78 -10.34 -6.31
C ILE A 80 -6.86 -10.99 -5.25
N LEU A 81 -7.42 -11.80 -4.37
CA LEU A 81 -6.70 -12.47 -3.28
C LEU A 81 -6.14 -13.84 -3.69
N GLY A 82 -6.34 -14.25 -4.94
CA GLY A 82 -6.04 -15.56 -5.45
C GLY A 82 -4.56 -15.96 -5.49
N GLU A 83 -4.07 -16.41 -6.64
CA GLU A 83 -2.75 -17.03 -6.81
C GLU A 83 -1.54 -16.06 -6.87
N THR A 84 -1.66 -14.87 -6.27
CA THR A 84 -0.57 -13.89 -6.23
C THR A 84 0.48 -14.27 -5.19
N SER A 85 1.72 -13.78 -5.37
CA SER A 85 2.78 -13.90 -4.37
C SER A 85 2.42 -13.16 -3.07
N ASN A 86 3.06 -13.47 -1.95
CA ASN A 86 2.82 -12.77 -0.68
C ASN A 86 3.17 -11.29 -0.76
N LEU A 87 4.23 -10.93 -1.49
CA LEU A 87 4.60 -9.53 -1.74
C LEU A 87 3.53 -8.79 -2.52
N GLN A 88 3.02 -9.41 -3.58
CA GLN A 88 1.93 -8.82 -4.38
C GLN A 88 0.65 -8.69 -3.56
N LEU A 89 0.30 -9.72 -2.78
CA LEU A 89 -0.86 -9.68 -1.87
C LEU A 89 -0.75 -8.51 -0.89
N LEU A 90 0.38 -8.36 -0.20
CA LEU A 90 0.60 -7.26 0.75
C LEU A 90 0.45 -5.90 0.08
N SER A 91 1.05 -5.72 -1.09
CA SER A 91 1.00 -4.45 -1.82
C SER A 91 -0.42 -4.14 -2.30
N THR A 92 -1.10 -5.13 -2.88
CA THR A 92 -2.48 -4.98 -3.36
C THR A 92 -3.44 -4.64 -2.22
N LEU A 93 -3.35 -5.36 -1.10
CA LEU A 93 -4.19 -5.10 0.05
C LEU A 93 -3.92 -3.72 0.67
N ALA A 94 -2.66 -3.30 0.77
CA ALA A 94 -2.29 -1.97 1.27
C ALA A 94 -2.84 -0.84 0.37
N MET A 95 -2.87 -1.04 -0.95
CA MET A 95 -3.43 -0.07 -1.90
C MET A 95 -4.95 -0.01 -1.85
N LEU A 96 -5.62 -1.17 -1.87
CA LEU A 96 -7.08 -1.28 -1.95
C LEU A 96 -7.77 -0.95 -0.63
N ALA A 97 -7.13 -1.23 0.51
CA ALA A 97 -7.74 -0.97 1.80
C ALA A 97 -8.04 0.53 1.98
N PRO A 98 -9.23 0.87 2.52
CA PRO A 98 -9.64 2.24 2.80
C PRO A 98 -8.95 2.77 4.07
N PHE A 99 -7.64 2.56 4.18
CA PHE A 99 -6.83 3.15 5.22
C PHE A 99 -6.75 4.67 5.05
N ASN A 100 -6.63 5.38 6.16
CA ASN A 100 -6.37 6.81 6.12
C ASN A 100 -4.94 7.10 5.60
N LYS A 101 -4.64 8.37 5.33
CA LYS A 101 -3.35 8.77 4.76
C LYS A 101 -2.17 8.46 5.68
N ILE A 102 -2.37 8.58 7.00
CA ILE A 102 -1.33 8.33 8.01
C ILE A 102 -1.00 6.85 8.04
N ASP A 103 -2.02 5.98 8.05
CA ASP A 103 -1.83 4.53 8.04
C ASP A 103 -1.11 4.08 6.75
N LYS A 104 -1.51 4.61 5.59
CA LYS A 104 -0.84 4.29 4.31
C LYS A 104 0.61 4.76 4.30
N GLN A 105 0.88 5.91 4.88
CA GLN A 105 2.24 6.43 5.00
C GLN A 105 3.09 5.56 5.94
N ALA A 106 2.56 5.15 7.09
CA ALA A 106 3.25 4.25 8.00
C ALA A 106 3.61 2.90 7.35
N ILE A 107 2.70 2.34 6.53
CA ILE A 107 2.97 1.12 5.78
C ILE A 107 4.10 1.36 4.75
N LEU A 108 4.07 2.49 4.06
CA LEU A 108 5.07 2.85 3.05
C LEU A 108 6.46 3.06 3.67
N GLU A 109 6.52 3.66 4.86
CA GLU A 109 7.77 3.95 5.59
C GLU A 109 8.34 2.75 6.35
N SER A 110 7.62 1.64 6.43
CA SER A 110 8.11 0.43 7.10
C SER A 110 9.44 -0.04 6.47
N PRO A 111 10.54 -0.17 7.24
CA PRO A 111 11.87 -0.35 6.66
C PRO A 111 12.01 -1.60 5.80
N ASN A 112 11.37 -2.69 6.18
CA ASN A 112 11.44 -3.97 5.50
C ASN A 112 10.07 -4.65 5.43
N VAL A 113 9.98 -5.78 4.73
CA VAL A 113 8.72 -6.53 4.53
C VAL A 113 8.13 -7.02 5.84
N LYS A 114 8.96 -7.47 6.79
CA LYS A 114 8.48 -7.96 8.10
C LYS A 114 7.82 -6.84 8.89
N ASP A 115 8.44 -5.68 8.94
CA ASP A 115 7.87 -4.51 9.62
C ASP A 115 6.62 -4.02 8.90
N ARG A 116 6.57 -4.08 7.58
CA ARG A 116 5.37 -3.79 6.78
C ARG A 116 4.20 -4.70 7.16
N ILE A 117 4.44 -6.02 7.31
CA ILE A 117 3.44 -6.99 7.77
C ILE A 117 2.94 -6.63 9.18
N ASN A 118 3.86 -6.32 10.10
CA ASN A 118 3.52 -5.95 11.47
C ASN A 118 2.70 -4.66 11.53
N THR A 119 3.09 -3.65 10.76
CA THR A 119 2.37 -2.37 10.67
C THR A 119 0.94 -2.58 10.13
N ILE A 120 0.79 -3.34 9.05
CA ILE A 120 -0.52 -3.68 8.50
C ILE A 120 -1.38 -4.41 9.54
N ASN A 121 -0.85 -5.44 10.19
CA ASN A 121 -1.59 -6.18 11.21
C ASN A 121 -2.04 -5.27 12.36
N SER A 122 -1.17 -4.39 12.85
CA SER A 122 -1.48 -3.44 13.92
C SER A 122 -2.59 -2.48 13.52
N ILE A 123 -2.56 -1.95 12.30
CA ILE A 123 -3.60 -1.05 11.77
C ILE A 123 -4.95 -1.78 11.68
N LEU A 124 -4.96 -3.02 11.20
CA LEU A 124 -6.19 -3.81 11.09
C LEU A 124 -6.78 -4.12 12.48
N ASP A 125 -5.94 -4.50 13.43
CA ASP A 125 -6.37 -4.82 14.80
C ASP A 125 -6.93 -3.58 15.50
N LEU A 126 -6.27 -2.42 15.41
CA LEU A 126 -6.74 -1.16 15.97
C LEU A 126 -8.09 -0.73 15.39
N ASN A 127 -8.25 -0.79 14.07
CA ASN A 127 -9.52 -0.44 13.42
C ASN A 127 -10.67 -1.38 13.83
N THR A 128 -10.38 -2.66 14.03
CA THR A 128 -11.37 -3.64 14.48
C THR A 128 -11.77 -3.38 15.93
N PHE A 129 -10.80 -3.09 16.81
CA PHE A 129 -11.03 -2.81 18.23
C PHE A 129 -11.89 -1.56 18.45
N GLN A 130 -11.62 -0.46 17.74
CA GLN A 130 -12.37 0.78 17.83
C GLN A 130 -13.87 0.61 17.54
N VAL A 131 -14.22 -0.24 16.58
CA VAL A 131 -15.62 -0.48 16.25
C VAL A 131 -16.34 -1.31 17.31
N VAL A 132 -15.66 -2.25 17.93
CA VAL A 132 -16.21 -3.04 19.03
C VAL A 132 -16.45 -2.16 20.27
N SER A 133 -15.49 -1.29 20.59
CA SER A 133 -15.60 -0.37 21.74
C SER A 133 -16.75 0.64 21.58
N ASN A 134 -16.89 1.25 20.40
CA ASN A 134 -17.95 2.22 20.13
C ASN A 134 -19.35 1.58 20.14
N LYS A 135 -19.47 0.29 19.81
CA LYS A 135 -20.75 -0.42 19.92
C LYS A 135 -21.14 -0.75 21.35
N SER A 136 -20.17 -1.01 22.22
CA SER A 136 -20.43 -1.28 23.64
C SER A 136 -20.85 -0.01 24.41
N GLU A 137 -20.37 1.18 24.02
CA GLU A 137 -20.77 2.47 24.61
C GLU A 137 -22.16 2.93 24.18
N GLN A 138 -22.66 2.50 23.03
CA GLN A 138 -24.01 2.83 22.54
C GLN A 138 -25.11 1.93 23.10
N LEU A 139 -24.76 0.87 23.83
CA LEU A 139 -25.69 -0.11 24.43
C LEU A 139 -25.89 0.08 25.94
N ASN A 140 -25.23 1.08 26.54
CA ASN A 140 -25.39 1.53 27.92
C ASN A 140 -26.03 2.92 27.96
#